data_d04719e758b5316678f74a82603acf7f
#
_entry.id   d04719e758b5316678f74a82603acf7f
#
_cell.length_a   1.000
_cell.length_b   1.000
_cell.length_c   1.000
_cell.angle_alpha   90.00
_cell.angle_beta   90.00
_cell.angle_gamma   90.00
#
_symmetry.space_group_name_H-M   'P 1'
#
loop_
_entity.id
_entity.type
_entity.pdbx_description
1 polymer ?
#
loop_
_entity_poly.entity_id
_entity_poly.type
_entity_poly.pdbx_seq_one_letter_code
_entity_poly.pdbx_strand_id
1 'polypeptide(L)'
;MRTTSIMKKPSLKFLISIAAITVISIGVSGVLTAPRYKIAANAPAYDYSKLQKEKLGRGVVAIRENQSEVAVSWRYLSSDPVNTSFNLYRDGKKVAEVPATTGTFYRDTYGSKKAATYTIKPVVNGAETGHIEGSYTLPANAPTGYINIPLDPPTDGTTPAGQKYTYIPNDASIGDVDGNGEYEIILKWDPSKANDNAHDGYTGNVFFDCYRLTGERLWRIDMGRNIRAGAHYTQFMVYDFDGDGRAEIIMKTSDGTIDGQGNIIGDASADYREPGDPTQPTGGDFDKEDPRGKPRQGDPLRNQGRILTGNEYLTVFNGLTGAAMKTIDYIPERGQLEDWGDNRANRSDRFLAAVAYLDGGHPSPVMCRGYYTRAVLAAFDWNGKELKQRWVFDSNTPGNEAYAGQGNHNLRVGDVDGDGCDEIIYGSCAIDNNGKGLYSTGMGHGDAIHLTKFSPTMKGRQVWDCHENKRDGSSFRDAATGKVLFQVKSGTDVGRCMAADIDPTNPGVEMWSWESKGLRNIKGEVINPDIESFSTNMAVWWDGDLLRELLDKNVVSKYDWKAGVCKPLATFTGAASNSGTKATP
;
A
#
# COMPACT_ATOMS: atom_id res chain seq x y z
N MET A 1 -9.34 37.05 -37.49
CA MET A 1 -9.16 37.18 -36.03
C MET A 1 -9.72 35.93 -35.36
N ARG A 2 -8.86 34.99 -34.99
CA ARG A 2 -9.24 33.82 -34.20
C ARG A 2 -8.55 33.96 -32.85
N THR A 3 -9.32 34.18 -31.82
CA THR A 3 -8.89 34.26 -30.42
C THR A 3 -8.52 32.86 -29.93
N THR A 4 -7.26 32.63 -29.67
CA THR A 4 -6.74 31.46 -29.02
C THR A 4 -7.04 31.57 -27.51
N SER A 5 -7.95 30.76 -27.03
CA SER A 5 -8.21 30.55 -25.61
C SER A 5 -7.04 29.77 -25.01
N ILE A 6 -6.28 30.39 -24.13
CA ILE A 6 -5.26 29.75 -23.32
C ILE A 6 -5.97 28.94 -22.23
N MET A 7 -6.01 27.62 -22.40
CA MET A 7 -6.44 26.74 -21.31
C MET A 7 -5.42 26.81 -20.19
N LYS A 8 -5.84 27.29 -19.03
CA LYS A 8 -5.07 27.20 -17.79
C LYS A 8 -4.88 25.72 -17.46
N LYS A 9 -3.63 25.29 -17.27
CA LYS A 9 -3.29 23.95 -16.78
C LYS A 9 -4.03 23.71 -15.45
N PRO A 10 -4.69 22.57 -15.26
CA PRO A 10 -5.26 22.23 -13.96
C PRO A 10 -4.10 22.00 -12.96
N SER A 11 -4.15 22.68 -11.82
CA SER A 11 -3.28 22.33 -10.69
C SER A 11 -3.74 20.96 -10.18
N LEU A 12 -2.88 19.96 -10.31
CA LEU A 12 -3.12 18.63 -9.79
C LEU A 12 -3.08 18.72 -8.25
N LYS A 13 -4.18 18.39 -7.60
CA LYS A 13 -4.30 18.38 -6.14
C LYS A 13 -4.25 16.94 -5.67
N PHE A 14 -3.22 16.58 -4.92
CA PHE A 14 -3.18 15.31 -4.22
C PHE A 14 -3.90 15.47 -2.89
N LEU A 15 -4.89 14.64 -2.64
CA LEU A 15 -5.70 14.67 -1.42
C LEU A 15 -5.29 13.49 -0.55
N ILE A 16 -4.55 13.77 0.50
CA ILE A 16 -4.47 12.87 1.65
C ILE A 16 -5.63 13.27 2.57
N SER A 17 -6.72 12.53 2.46
CA SER A 17 -7.88 12.77 3.30
C SER A 17 -7.84 11.89 4.52
N ILE A 18 -7.80 12.53 5.67
CA ILE A 18 -8.21 11.93 6.92
C ILE A 18 -9.55 12.58 7.26
N ALA A 19 -10.61 11.80 7.12
CA ALA A 19 -11.98 12.05 7.56
C ALA A 19 -12.58 13.48 7.42
N ALA A 20 -13.46 13.66 6.49
CA ALA A 20 -14.46 14.72 6.58
C ALA A 20 -15.81 14.30 6.00
N ILE A 21 -16.85 14.49 6.77
CA ILE A 21 -18.21 14.11 6.47
C ILE A 21 -19.08 15.35 6.30
N THR A 22 -19.91 15.33 5.25
CA THR A 22 -21.10 16.16 5.21
C THR A 22 -22.22 15.39 5.88
N VAL A 23 -22.53 15.71 7.13
CA VAL A 23 -23.66 15.11 7.85
C VAL A 23 -24.91 15.90 7.58
N ILE A 24 -25.90 15.28 6.95
CA ILE A 24 -27.30 15.67 7.13
C ILE A 24 -27.70 15.14 8.50
N SER A 25 -27.82 16.05 9.47
CA SER A 25 -28.21 15.73 10.83
C SER A 25 -29.65 15.22 10.86
N ILE A 26 -29.80 13.89 10.96
CA ILE A 26 -31.01 13.31 11.53
C ILE A 26 -30.61 12.89 12.94
N GLY A 27 -31.07 13.64 13.91
CA GLY A 27 -30.81 13.35 15.32
C GLY A 27 -31.42 12.01 15.73
N VAL A 28 -30.54 11.07 16.05
CA VAL A 28 -30.88 9.93 16.91
C VAL A 28 -29.75 9.78 17.92
N SER A 29 -29.97 10.33 19.10
CA SER A 29 -29.16 10.07 20.30
C SER A 29 -29.44 8.64 20.75
N GLY A 30 -28.71 7.70 20.21
CA GLY A 30 -28.64 6.33 20.69
C GLY A 30 -27.18 5.93 20.78
N VAL A 31 -26.62 5.91 21.99
CA VAL A 31 -25.34 5.26 22.24
C VAL A 31 -25.52 3.80 21.92
N LEU A 32 -25.16 3.37 20.72
CA LEU A 32 -25.05 1.96 20.38
C LEU A 32 -23.82 1.42 21.12
N THR A 33 -24.05 0.78 22.25
CA THR A 33 -23.02 -0.06 22.87
C THR A 33 -22.76 -1.22 21.90
N ALA A 34 -21.61 -1.18 21.22
CA ALA A 34 -21.15 -2.30 20.42
C ALA A 34 -21.12 -3.56 21.31
N PRO A 35 -21.57 -4.73 20.82
CA PRO A 35 -21.51 -5.94 21.61
C PRO A 35 -20.07 -6.25 21.98
N ARG A 36 -19.80 -6.39 23.29
CA ARG A 36 -18.48 -6.74 23.81
C ARG A 36 -18.23 -8.21 23.50
N TYR A 37 -17.43 -8.50 22.48
CA TYR A 37 -16.99 -9.88 22.23
C TYR A 37 -15.95 -10.27 23.29
N LYS A 38 -16.13 -11.45 23.89
CA LYS A 38 -15.08 -12.07 24.69
C LYS A 38 -13.96 -12.51 23.74
N ILE A 39 -12.85 -11.78 23.76
CA ILE A 39 -11.61 -12.20 23.08
C ILE A 39 -11.22 -13.55 23.68
N ALA A 40 -10.94 -14.54 22.83
CA ALA A 40 -10.42 -15.83 23.27
C ALA A 40 -9.08 -15.62 24.00
N ALA A 41 -9.05 -15.95 25.27
CA ALA A 41 -8.00 -15.59 26.22
C ALA A 41 -6.69 -16.40 26.08
N ASN A 42 -6.35 -17.01 24.95
CA ASN A 42 -5.21 -17.93 24.84
C ASN A 42 -4.50 -17.97 23.48
N ALA A 43 -4.37 -16.85 22.77
CA ALA A 43 -3.22 -16.72 21.88
C ALA A 43 -2.08 -16.09 22.71
N PRO A 44 -0.83 -16.54 22.62
CA PRO A 44 0.26 -15.76 23.16
C PRO A 44 0.17 -14.35 22.54
N ALA A 45 0.07 -13.35 23.39
CA ALA A 45 0.05 -11.98 22.91
C ALA A 45 1.41 -11.74 22.25
N TYR A 46 1.41 -11.30 20.99
CA TYR A 46 2.62 -10.86 20.33
C TYR A 46 3.31 -9.81 21.22
N ASP A 47 4.57 -10.05 21.56
CA ASP A 47 5.30 -9.17 22.46
C ASP A 47 5.89 -7.98 21.70
N TYR A 48 5.04 -7.01 21.43
CA TYR A 48 5.42 -5.77 20.74
C TYR A 48 6.57 -5.00 21.43
N SER A 49 6.92 -5.33 22.67
CA SER A 49 8.02 -4.65 23.37
C SER A 49 9.40 -5.02 22.81
N LYS A 50 9.50 -6.17 22.12
CA LYS A 50 10.74 -6.64 21.50
C LYS A 50 11.02 -6.03 20.13
N LEU A 51 10.01 -5.49 19.48
CA LEU A 51 10.16 -4.94 18.13
C LEU A 51 10.95 -3.64 18.14
N GLN A 52 11.94 -3.54 17.26
CA GLN A 52 12.52 -2.28 16.84
C GLN A 52 11.48 -1.53 16.03
N LYS A 53 10.88 -0.52 16.63
CA LYS A 53 9.77 0.25 16.06
C LYS A 53 10.21 1.66 15.75
N GLU A 54 9.59 2.28 14.77
CA GLU A 54 9.69 3.72 14.54
C GLU A 54 9.32 4.49 15.82
N LYS A 55 10.05 5.55 16.11
CA LYS A 55 9.84 6.42 17.29
C LYS A 55 8.81 7.49 17.00
N LEU A 56 7.63 7.11 16.56
CA LEU A 56 6.59 8.01 16.12
C LEU A 56 5.98 8.83 17.26
N GLY A 57 5.66 10.09 16.96
CA GLY A 57 4.76 10.92 17.75
C GLY A 57 3.30 10.51 17.61
N ARG A 58 2.40 11.24 18.25
CA ARG A 58 0.96 10.97 18.19
C ARG A 58 0.33 11.23 16.82
N GLY A 59 1.01 11.92 15.91
CA GLY A 59 0.51 12.24 14.58
C GLY A 59 -0.86 12.94 14.65
N VAL A 60 -1.00 13.95 15.50
CA VAL A 60 -2.25 14.69 15.64
C VAL A 60 -2.56 15.39 14.34
N VAL A 61 -3.78 15.22 13.85
CA VAL A 61 -4.30 15.91 12.66
C VAL A 61 -5.66 16.53 12.98
N ALA A 62 -5.88 17.76 12.54
CA ALA A 62 -7.16 18.43 12.65
C ALA A 62 -7.63 18.90 11.27
N ILE A 63 -8.83 18.49 10.87
CA ILE A 63 -9.43 18.81 9.58
C ILE A 63 -10.79 19.49 9.82
N ARG A 64 -11.02 20.61 9.15
CA ARG A 64 -12.33 21.25 9.16
C ARG A 64 -13.32 20.39 8.37
N GLU A 65 -14.31 19.83 9.04
CA GLU A 65 -15.35 19.04 8.40
C GLU A 65 -16.43 19.91 7.73
N ASN A 66 -16.80 21.00 8.41
CA ASN A 66 -17.79 21.96 7.96
C ASN A 66 -17.54 23.34 8.62
N GLN A 67 -18.51 24.25 8.54
CA GLN A 67 -18.37 25.61 9.10
C GLN A 67 -18.30 25.65 10.63
N SER A 68 -18.77 24.62 11.32
CA SER A 68 -18.90 24.58 12.76
C SER A 68 -18.08 23.48 13.45
N GLU A 69 -17.52 22.54 12.70
CA GLU A 69 -16.89 21.36 13.27
C GLU A 69 -15.50 21.10 12.69
N VAL A 70 -14.62 20.58 13.55
CA VAL A 70 -13.27 20.14 13.24
C VAL A 70 -13.11 18.70 13.73
N ALA A 71 -12.78 17.80 12.83
CA ALA A 71 -12.36 16.43 13.15
C ALA A 71 -10.91 16.45 13.63
N VAL A 72 -10.64 15.87 14.79
CA VAL A 72 -9.30 15.71 15.34
C VAL A 72 -9.03 14.23 15.55
N SER A 73 -7.92 13.74 15.01
CA SER A 73 -7.49 12.34 15.18
C SER A 73 -6.02 12.25 15.57
N TRP A 74 -5.64 11.13 16.17
CA TRP A 74 -4.27 10.85 16.60
C TRP A 74 -4.00 9.35 16.65
N ARG A 75 -2.74 8.95 16.88
CA ARG A 75 -2.36 7.54 17.00
C ARG A 75 -2.54 7.02 18.42
N TYR A 76 -3.04 5.79 18.54
CA TYR A 76 -2.83 4.93 19.69
C TYR A 76 -1.55 4.13 19.45
N LEU A 77 -0.55 4.30 20.31
CA LEU A 77 0.76 3.65 20.10
C LEU A 77 0.77 2.26 20.75
N SER A 78 1.49 1.31 20.16
CA SER A 78 1.65 -0.04 20.73
C SER A 78 2.34 -0.04 22.09
N SER A 79 3.03 1.04 22.46
CA SER A 79 3.64 1.28 23.77
C SER A 79 2.67 1.81 24.81
N ASP A 80 1.45 2.21 24.40
CA ASP A 80 0.48 2.74 25.37
C ASP A 80 0.00 1.63 26.32
N PRO A 81 -0.10 1.93 27.62
CA PRO A 81 -0.79 1.05 28.55
C PRO A 81 -2.21 0.75 28.07
N VAL A 82 -2.68 -0.47 28.29
CA VAL A 82 -4.08 -0.85 28.03
C VAL A 82 -5.00 0.11 28.78
N ASN A 83 -6.05 0.59 28.14
CA ASN A 83 -7.00 1.57 28.65
C ASN A 83 -6.46 3.02 28.80
N THR A 84 -5.41 3.38 28.09
CA THR A 84 -5.01 4.79 27.96
C THR A 84 -6.15 5.60 27.35
N SER A 85 -6.62 6.63 28.05
CA SER A 85 -7.53 7.64 27.53
C SER A 85 -6.76 8.92 27.19
N PHE A 86 -7.42 9.91 26.58
CA PHE A 86 -6.74 11.11 26.10
C PHE A 86 -7.51 12.36 26.46
N ASN A 87 -6.79 13.39 26.91
CA ASN A 87 -7.31 14.74 27.00
C ASN A 87 -6.92 15.54 25.77
N LEU A 88 -7.93 16.06 25.07
CA LEU A 88 -7.76 16.95 23.92
C LEU A 88 -7.85 18.40 24.35
N TYR A 89 -6.90 19.20 23.90
CA TYR A 89 -6.84 20.65 24.15
C TYR A 89 -6.89 21.40 22.83
N ARG A 90 -7.55 22.56 22.84
CA ARG A 90 -7.51 23.56 21.78
C ARG A 90 -7.01 24.87 22.37
N ASP A 91 -5.93 25.42 21.83
CA ASP A 91 -5.29 26.66 22.29
C ASP A 91 -5.03 26.65 23.81
N GLY A 92 -4.56 25.50 24.32
CA GLY A 92 -4.29 25.27 25.75
C GLY A 92 -5.51 25.04 26.66
N LYS A 93 -6.74 25.11 26.12
CA LYS A 93 -7.95 24.81 26.87
C LYS A 93 -8.45 23.41 26.59
N LYS A 94 -8.67 22.58 27.63
CA LYS A 94 -9.26 21.25 27.51
C LYS A 94 -10.64 21.33 26.87
N VAL A 95 -10.86 20.62 25.76
CA VAL A 95 -12.13 20.57 25.02
C VAL A 95 -12.81 19.21 25.11
N ALA A 96 -12.03 18.14 25.36
CA ALA A 96 -12.60 16.81 25.53
C ALA A 96 -11.72 15.90 26.39
N GLU A 97 -12.35 14.88 26.93
CA GLU A 97 -11.73 13.65 27.42
C GLU A 97 -12.25 12.49 26.58
N VAL A 98 -11.35 11.80 25.90
CA VAL A 98 -11.68 10.72 24.98
C VAL A 98 -11.35 9.38 25.63
N PRO A 99 -12.36 8.55 25.96
CA PRO A 99 -12.15 7.29 26.65
C PRO A 99 -11.38 6.28 25.82
N ALA A 100 -10.64 5.37 26.47
CA ALA A 100 -9.96 4.26 25.82
C ALA A 100 -10.89 3.26 25.09
N THR A 101 -12.19 3.34 25.35
CA THR A 101 -13.20 2.45 24.75
C THR A 101 -13.76 2.98 23.43
N THR A 102 -13.33 4.18 23.01
CA THR A 102 -13.68 4.81 21.72
C THR A 102 -12.43 4.89 20.85
N GLY A 103 -12.61 5.21 19.57
CA GLY A 103 -11.47 5.51 18.68
C GLY A 103 -10.72 6.78 19.13
N THR A 104 -9.47 6.91 18.67
CA THR A 104 -8.64 8.13 18.88
C THR A 104 -9.09 9.25 17.95
N PHE A 105 -10.31 9.71 18.15
CA PHE A 105 -11.01 10.65 17.31
C PHE A 105 -11.96 11.52 18.14
N TYR A 106 -12.07 12.82 17.79
CA TYR A 106 -13.03 13.72 18.39
C TYR A 106 -13.52 14.79 17.40
N ARG A 107 -14.82 15.06 17.38
CA ARG A 107 -15.41 16.21 16.67
C ARG A 107 -15.52 17.38 17.62
N ASP A 108 -14.68 18.39 17.41
CA ASP A 108 -14.70 19.62 18.17
C ASP A 108 -15.63 20.64 17.50
N THR A 109 -16.53 21.18 18.28
CA THR A 109 -17.41 22.28 17.86
C THR A 109 -16.62 23.58 17.81
N TYR A 110 -16.03 23.91 16.66
CA TYR A 110 -15.22 25.09 16.45
C TYR A 110 -15.54 25.80 15.14
N GLY A 111 -16.44 26.77 15.20
CA GLY A 111 -16.88 27.54 14.03
C GLY A 111 -15.97 28.71 13.61
N SER A 112 -14.88 28.98 14.35
CA SER A 112 -13.96 30.07 14.02
C SER A 112 -13.10 29.71 12.78
N LYS A 113 -12.89 30.71 11.90
CA LYS A 113 -11.95 30.60 10.77
C LYS A 113 -10.50 30.96 11.13
N LYS A 114 -10.22 31.30 12.39
CA LYS A 114 -8.87 31.56 12.88
C LYS A 114 -8.08 30.25 12.97
N ALA A 115 -6.77 30.35 12.98
CA ALA A 115 -5.92 29.20 13.31
C ALA A 115 -6.23 28.72 14.74
N ALA A 116 -6.08 27.41 14.97
CA ALA A 116 -6.24 26.80 16.29
C ALA A 116 -5.24 25.66 16.46
N THR A 117 -4.57 25.59 17.60
CA THR A 117 -3.62 24.53 17.91
C THR A 117 -4.27 23.46 18.77
N TYR A 118 -4.34 22.24 18.24
CA TYR A 118 -4.80 21.06 18.96
C TYR A 118 -3.62 20.31 19.55
N THR A 119 -3.74 19.88 20.81
CA THR A 119 -2.72 19.09 21.50
C THR A 119 -3.36 17.94 22.27
N ILE A 120 -2.62 16.83 22.39
CA ILE A 120 -3.06 15.60 23.06
C ILE A 120 -2.17 15.34 24.26
N LYS A 121 -2.81 14.96 25.38
CA LYS A 121 -2.14 14.40 26.55
C LYS A 121 -2.76 13.06 26.90
N PRO A 122 -1.96 11.98 26.95
CA PRO A 122 -2.44 10.70 27.46
C PRO A 122 -2.84 10.78 28.93
N VAL A 123 -3.82 9.96 29.28
CA VAL A 123 -4.30 9.79 30.67
C VAL A 123 -4.18 8.32 31.02
N VAL A 124 -3.30 8.00 31.94
CA VAL A 124 -3.01 6.64 32.40
C VAL A 124 -3.41 6.53 33.86
N ASN A 125 -4.23 5.53 34.20
CA ASN A 125 -4.77 5.34 35.56
C ASN A 125 -5.44 6.59 36.13
N GLY A 126 -6.12 7.38 35.28
CA GLY A 126 -6.85 8.57 35.69
C GLY A 126 -5.99 9.83 35.85
N ALA A 127 -4.71 9.80 35.56
CA ALA A 127 -3.80 10.94 35.63
C ALA A 127 -3.19 11.27 34.26
N GLU A 128 -3.13 12.56 33.90
CA GLU A 128 -2.38 13.00 32.72
C GLU A 128 -0.89 12.68 32.89
N THR A 129 -0.23 12.31 31.80
CA THR A 129 1.22 12.04 31.78
C THR A 129 2.09 13.28 31.97
N GLY A 130 1.49 14.46 32.02
CA GLY A 130 2.15 15.73 32.36
C GLY A 130 2.81 16.44 31.18
N HIS A 131 2.98 15.82 30.02
CA HIS A 131 3.55 16.44 28.82
C HIS A 131 2.63 16.30 27.60
N ILE A 132 2.82 17.18 26.63
CA ILE A 132 2.14 17.13 25.34
C ILE A 132 2.88 16.09 24.48
N GLU A 133 2.14 15.12 23.95
CA GLU A 133 2.73 14.07 23.10
C GLU A 133 2.43 14.23 21.61
N GLY A 134 1.63 15.24 21.24
CA GLY A 134 1.36 15.56 19.85
C GLY A 134 0.63 16.89 19.71
N SER A 135 0.85 17.54 18.60
CA SER A 135 0.31 18.87 18.30
C SER A 135 0.05 19.02 16.81
N TYR A 136 -1.02 19.72 16.48
CA TYR A 136 -1.33 20.13 15.11
C TYR A 136 -1.97 21.51 15.11
N THR A 137 -1.46 22.42 14.27
CA THR A 137 -2.06 23.73 14.08
C THR A 137 -2.94 23.72 12.83
N LEU A 138 -4.26 23.71 13.03
CA LEU A 138 -5.23 23.93 11.96
C LEU A 138 -5.01 25.34 11.41
N PRO A 139 -4.69 25.51 10.12
CA PRO A 139 -4.45 26.84 9.55
C PRO A 139 -5.70 27.72 9.58
N ALA A 140 -5.50 29.04 9.62
CA ALA A 140 -6.60 29.97 9.37
C ALA A 140 -7.17 29.73 7.97
N ASN A 141 -8.51 29.75 7.87
CA ASN A 141 -9.23 29.46 6.62
C ASN A 141 -8.88 28.09 5.98
N ALA A 142 -8.53 27.09 6.79
CA ALA A 142 -8.29 25.73 6.32
C ALA A 142 -9.42 25.24 5.41
N PRO A 143 -9.12 24.54 4.34
CA PRO A 143 -10.13 23.98 3.45
C PRO A 143 -11.02 22.99 4.22
N THR A 144 -12.23 22.80 3.73
CA THR A 144 -13.18 21.85 4.31
C THR A 144 -12.93 20.48 3.69
N GLY A 145 -12.75 19.47 4.55
CA GLY A 145 -12.73 18.06 4.16
C GLY A 145 -11.36 17.50 3.79
N TYR A 146 -10.28 18.30 3.76
CA TYR A 146 -8.96 17.82 3.35
C TYR A 146 -7.82 18.73 3.82
N ILE A 147 -6.61 18.15 3.83
CA ILE A 147 -5.34 18.89 3.86
C ILE A 147 -4.85 18.99 2.43
N ASN A 148 -4.52 20.19 1.96
CA ASN A 148 -3.94 20.38 0.65
C ASN A 148 -2.41 20.38 0.76
N ILE A 149 -1.77 19.39 0.12
CA ILE A 149 -0.32 19.29 0.02
C ILE A 149 0.05 19.67 -1.41
N PRO A 150 0.66 20.83 -1.64
CA PRO A 150 1.12 21.22 -2.96
C PRO A 150 2.26 20.32 -3.42
N LEU A 151 2.20 19.85 -4.66
CA LEU A 151 3.21 19.00 -5.27
C LEU A 151 3.90 19.74 -6.42
N ASP A 152 5.19 19.40 -6.65
CA ASP A 152 6.01 19.93 -7.73
C ASP A 152 6.30 18.81 -8.74
N PRO A 153 5.47 18.63 -9.80
CA PRO A 153 5.63 17.53 -10.74
C PRO A 153 6.96 17.64 -11.52
N PRO A 154 7.57 16.50 -11.89
CA PRO A 154 8.71 16.50 -12.77
C PRO A 154 8.41 17.17 -14.13
N THR A 155 9.45 17.63 -14.80
CA THR A 155 9.32 18.23 -16.14
C THR A 155 8.83 17.20 -17.15
N ASP A 156 7.86 17.61 -17.98
CA ASP A 156 7.35 16.81 -19.10
C ASP A 156 8.49 16.33 -20.00
N GLY A 157 8.35 15.12 -20.54
CA GLY A 157 9.39 14.51 -21.35
C GLY A 157 8.93 14.03 -22.72
N THR A 158 9.88 13.45 -23.45
CA THR A 158 9.63 12.81 -24.75
C THR A 158 10.39 11.49 -24.82
N THR A 159 9.71 10.41 -25.20
CA THR A 159 10.34 9.11 -25.38
C THR A 159 11.27 9.08 -26.60
N PRO A 160 12.20 8.11 -26.73
CA PRO A 160 13.01 7.95 -27.95
C PRO A 160 12.19 7.80 -29.23
N ALA A 161 10.95 7.33 -29.14
CA ALA A 161 10.02 7.24 -30.28
C ALA A 161 9.25 8.56 -30.54
N GLY A 162 9.64 9.68 -29.91
CA GLY A 162 9.02 10.99 -30.12
C GLY A 162 7.66 11.19 -29.41
N GLN A 163 7.24 10.28 -28.55
CA GLN A 163 5.97 10.40 -27.83
C GLN A 163 6.15 11.30 -26.60
N LYS A 164 5.36 12.35 -26.50
CA LYS A 164 5.34 13.26 -25.35
C LYS A 164 4.63 12.61 -24.16
N TYR A 165 5.10 12.90 -22.95
CA TYR A 165 4.47 12.47 -21.71
C TYR A 165 4.57 13.55 -20.63
N THR A 166 3.63 13.52 -19.72
CA THR A 166 3.54 14.30 -18.50
C THR A 166 3.64 13.38 -17.29
N TYR A 167 3.62 13.93 -16.08
CA TYR A 167 3.66 13.15 -14.85
C TYR A 167 2.38 13.25 -14.05
N ILE A 168 2.03 12.15 -13.42
CA ILE A 168 0.94 12.04 -12.44
C ILE A 168 1.48 11.47 -11.13
N PRO A 169 1.03 11.94 -9.96
CA PRO A 169 1.32 11.26 -8.69
C PRO A 169 0.68 9.86 -8.71
N ASN A 170 1.43 8.90 -8.20
CA ASN A 170 1.01 7.50 -8.19
C ASN A 170 1.08 6.95 -6.75
N ASP A 171 1.73 5.81 -6.53
CA ASP A 171 1.87 5.21 -5.22
C ASP A 171 2.64 6.12 -4.25
N ALA A 172 2.27 6.06 -2.97
CA ALA A 172 2.98 6.75 -1.92
C ALA A 172 3.13 5.85 -0.70
N SER A 173 4.25 6.01 -0.01
CA SER A 173 4.48 5.46 1.32
C SER A 173 4.83 6.60 2.27
N ILE A 174 4.86 6.31 3.56
CA ILE A 174 5.14 7.29 4.61
C ILE A 174 6.25 6.78 5.51
N GLY A 175 7.04 7.68 6.08
CA GLY A 175 8.05 7.40 7.09
C GLY A 175 8.50 8.68 7.75
N ASP A 176 8.97 8.57 8.99
CA ASP A 176 9.64 9.67 9.69
C ASP A 176 11.10 9.71 9.23
N VAL A 177 11.38 10.54 8.22
CA VAL A 177 12.72 10.57 7.61
C VAL A 177 13.68 11.53 8.32
N ASP A 178 13.20 12.45 9.15
CA ASP A 178 14.03 13.41 9.88
C ASP A 178 14.10 13.14 11.40
N GLY A 179 13.37 12.17 11.90
CA GLY A 179 13.41 11.73 13.29
C GLY A 179 12.61 12.63 14.24
N ASN A 180 11.66 13.40 13.71
CA ASN A 180 10.85 14.32 14.50
C ASN A 180 9.56 13.68 15.07
N GLY A 181 9.24 12.45 14.69
CA GLY A 181 8.06 11.69 15.11
C GLY A 181 6.83 11.92 14.23
N GLU A 182 6.92 12.74 13.19
CA GLU A 182 5.88 12.97 12.19
C GLU A 182 6.27 12.31 10.86
N TYR A 183 5.30 12.03 10.00
CA TYR A 183 5.58 11.40 8.71
C TYR A 183 5.84 12.40 7.60
N GLU A 184 6.84 12.11 6.78
CA GLU A 184 6.97 12.58 5.42
C GLU A 184 6.32 11.60 4.45
N ILE A 185 6.07 12.09 3.23
CA ILE A 185 5.45 11.34 2.14
C ILE A 185 6.50 11.07 1.08
N ILE A 186 6.77 9.80 0.82
CA ILE A 186 7.58 9.35 -0.30
C ILE A 186 6.63 9.03 -1.45
N LEU A 187 6.63 9.86 -2.48
CA LEU A 187 5.70 9.83 -3.60
C LEU A 187 6.39 9.37 -4.88
N LYS A 188 5.84 8.35 -5.50
CA LYS A 188 6.21 7.92 -6.85
C LYS A 188 5.48 8.76 -7.90
N TRP A 189 6.21 9.28 -8.88
CA TRP A 189 5.69 9.93 -10.06
C TRP A 189 5.71 8.98 -11.24
N ASP A 190 4.55 8.64 -11.78
CA ASP A 190 4.45 7.86 -13.00
C ASP A 190 4.33 8.79 -14.22
N PRO A 191 5.12 8.52 -15.29
CA PRO A 191 4.90 9.18 -16.57
C PRO A 191 3.57 8.70 -17.18
N SER A 192 2.88 9.57 -17.88
CA SER A 192 1.66 9.19 -18.63
C SER A 192 1.95 8.19 -19.77
N LYS A 193 3.22 7.92 -20.05
CA LYS A 193 3.75 6.82 -20.86
C LYS A 193 4.39 5.77 -19.97
N ALA A 194 3.58 5.14 -19.13
CA ALA A 194 3.87 3.91 -18.41
C ALA A 194 3.22 2.73 -19.15
N ASN A 195 3.82 1.55 -19.07
CA ASN A 195 3.33 0.34 -19.71
C ASN A 195 3.30 -0.84 -18.71
N ASP A 196 2.26 -1.65 -18.78
CA ASP A 196 2.29 -2.96 -18.11
C ASP A 196 3.38 -3.86 -18.71
N ASN A 197 3.80 -4.86 -17.95
CA ASN A 197 4.80 -5.83 -18.36
C ASN A 197 4.40 -6.62 -19.63
N ALA A 198 3.12 -6.77 -19.89
CA ALA A 198 2.61 -7.42 -21.09
C ALA A 198 2.83 -6.58 -22.37
N HIS A 199 2.97 -5.26 -22.27
CA HIS A 199 3.00 -4.36 -23.41
C HIS A 199 4.41 -3.89 -23.77
N ASP A 200 4.67 -3.71 -25.08
CA ASP A 200 5.88 -3.09 -25.60
C ASP A 200 5.75 -1.56 -25.66
N GLY A 201 6.84 -0.86 -25.92
CA GLY A 201 6.92 0.59 -26.06
C GLY A 201 7.81 1.22 -24.99
N TYR A 202 8.44 2.33 -25.37
CA TYR A 202 9.22 3.14 -24.44
C TYR A 202 8.33 3.75 -23.36
N THR A 203 8.86 3.90 -22.16
CA THR A 203 8.25 4.65 -21.05
C THR A 203 9.06 5.90 -20.74
N GLY A 204 8.46 6.85 -20.01
CA GLY A 204 9.23 7.90 -19.35
C GLY A 204 9.97 7.36 -18.13
N ASN A 205 10.88 8.17 -17.57
CA ASN A 205 11.53 7.85 -16.30
C ASN A 205 10.51 7.89 -15.15
N VAL A 206 10.72 7.07 -14.14
CA VAL A 206 10.00 7.16 -12.86
C VAL A 206 10.80 8.07 -11.94
N PHE A 207 10.12 8.91 -11.16
CA PHE A 207 10.75 9.70 -10.10
C PHE A 207 10.15 9.34 -8.74
N PHE A 208 10.95 9.51 -7.71
CA PHE A 208 10.50 9.49 -6.33
C PHE A 208 10.84 10.82 -5.67
N ASP A 209 9.86 11.41 -4.99
CA ASP A 209 10.01 12.63 -4.22
C ASP A 209 9.72 12.38 -2.76
N CYS A 210 10.39 13.09 -1.87
CA CYS A 210 10.01 13.19 -0.48
C CYS A 210 9.39 14.55 -0.19
N TYR A 211 8.21 14.56 0.43
CA TYR A 211 7.48 15.78 0.79
C TYR A 211 7.14 15.80 2.27
N ARG A 212 7.32 16.96 2.90
CA ARG A 212 6.65 17.27 4.15
C ARG A 212 5.15 17.48 3.93
N LEU A 213 4.35 17.37 4.98
CA LEU A 213 2.92 17.69 4.92
C LEU A 213 2.62 19.15 4.55
N THR A 214 3.61 20.03 4.63
CA THR A 214 3.54 21.42 4.16
C THR A 214 3.64 21.58 2.64
N GLY A 215 4.07 20.52 1.92
CA GLY A 215 4.37 20.53 0.51
C GLY A 215 5.81 20.91 0.16
N GLU A 216 6.67 21.09 1.18
CA GLU A 216 8.11 21.23 0.97
C GLU A 216 8.68 19.91 0.43
N ARG A 217 9.32 19.97 -0.75
CA ARG A 217 10.03 18.82 -1.32
C ARG A 217 11.46 18.80 -0.77
N LEU A 218 11.81 17.71 -0.06
CA LEU A 218 13.15 17.53 0.50
C LEU A 218 14.16 17.09 -0.56
N TRP A 219 13.78 16.17 -1.43
CA TRP A 219 14.62 15.64 -2.51
C TRP A 219 13.78 15.02 -3.63
N ARG A 220 14.46 14.72 -4.75
CA ARG A 220 13.97 13.95 -5.89
C ARG A 220 15.00 12.94 -6.34
N ILE A 221 14.61 11.68 -6.52
CA ILE A 221 15.39 10.61 -7.12
C ILE A 221 14.87 10.38 -8.54
N ASP A 222 15.76 10.37 -9.55
CA ASP A 222 15.43 9.94 -10.92
C ASP A 222 15.86 8.47 -11.10
N MET A 223 14.91 7.57 -11.34
CA MET A 223 15.20 6.15 -11.52
C MET A 223 15.97 5.86 -12.82
N GLY A 224 16.09 6.86 -13.70
CA GLY A 224 16.81 6.73 -14.95
C GLY A 224 16.09 5.94 -16.03
N ARG A 225 16.74 5.85 -17.18
CA ARG A 225 16.18 5.22 -18.40
C ARG A 225 16.12 3.70 -18.33
N ASN A 226 16.90 3.08 -17.45
CA ASN A 226 17.06 1.62 -17.33
C ASN A 226 16.09 1.01 -16.31
N ILE A 227 15.18 1.81 -15.74
CA ILE A 227 14.03 1.35 -14.97
C ILE A 227 12.77 1.70 -15.75
N ARG A 228 12.00 0.71 -16.10
CA ARG A 228 10.75 0.87 -16.85
C ARG A 228 9.63 1.37 -15.94
N ALA A 229 8.72 2.21 -16.46
CA ALA A 229 7.54 2.66 -15.74
C ALA A 229 6.35 1.75 -15.96
N GLY A 230 5.64 1.43 -14.89
CA GLY A 230 4.44 0.60 -14.87
C GLY A 230 4.19 -0.02 -13.50
N ALA A 231 3.07 -0.70 -13.34
CA ALA A 231 2.56 -1.14 -12.04
C ALA A 231 3.46 -2.14 -11.26
N HIS A 232 4.41 -2.80 -11.93
CA HIS A 232 5.15 -3.92 -11.33
C HIS A 232 6.66 -3.72 -11.23
N TYR A 233 7.20 -2.56 -11.69
CA TYR A 233 8.65 -2.39 -11.85
C TYR A 233 9.34 -1.74 -10.65
N THR A 234 8.64 -0.90 -9.89
CA THR A 234 9.22 0.05 -8.97
C THR A 234 8.60 -0.03 -7.57
N GLN A 235 8.59 -1.22 -6.98
CA GLN A 235 8.25 -1.41 -5.58
C GLN A 235 9.33 -0.80 -4.68
N PHE A 236 8.91 -0.20 -3.57
CA PHE A 236 9.80 0.43 -2.62
C PHE A 236 9.28 0.24 -1.20
N MET A 237 10.18 0.27 -0.24
CA MET A 237 9.89 0.19 1.19
C MET A 237 10.42 1.44 1.87
N VAL A 238 9.67 1.94 2.84
CA VAL A 238 10.06 3.07 3.70
C VAL A 238 9.89 2.64 5.14
N TYR A 239 10.98 2.57 5.88
CA TYR A 239 10.96 2.16 7.28
C TYR A 239 12.29 2.53 7.97
N ASP A 240 12.29 2.66 9.29
CA ASP A 240 13.50 2.76 10.12
C ASP A 240 14.11 1.35 10.29
N PHE A 241 14.94 0.93 9.31
CA PHE A 241 15.49 -0.43 9.27
C PHE A 241 16.64 -0.65 10.23
N ASP A 242 17.40 0.38 10.61
CA ASP A 242 18.54 0.25 11.51
C ASP A 242 18.26 0.73 12.95
N GLY A 243 17.08 1.30 13.20
CA GLY A 243 16.62 1.71 14.53
C GLY A 243 17.22 3.03 15.00
N ASP A 244 17.76 3.85 14.11
CA ASP A 244 18.32 5.15 14.47
C ASP A 244 17.23 6.21 14.73
N GLY A 245 15.99 5.92 14.36
CA GLY A 245 14.81 6.77 14.51
C GLY A 245 14.49 7.57 13.26
N ARG A 246 15.07 7.21 12.10
CA ARG A 246 14.81 7.81 10.79
C ARG A 246 14.59 6.73 9.76
N ALA A 247 13.57 6.89 8.94
CA ALA A 247 13.27 5.91 7.92
C ALA A 247 14.24 5.98 6.75
N GLU A 248 14.70 4.83 6.26
CA GLU A 248 15.35 4.66 4.97
C GLU A 248 14.33 4.35 3.88
N ILE A 249 14.77 4.47 2.61
CA ILE A 249 14.04 3.97 1.45
C ILE A 249 14.88 2.87 0.80
N ILE A 250 14.27 1.69 0.58
CA ILE A 250 14.92 0.57 -0.11
C ILE A 250 14.14 0.22 -1.36
N MET A 251 14.82 0.22 -2.51
CA MET A 251 14.19 -0.11 -3.80
C MET A 251 15.20 -0.60 -4.83
N LYS A 252 14.67 -1.25 -5.87
CA LYS A 252 15.43 -1.66 -7.04
C LYS A 252 15.89 -0.43 -7.83
N THR A 253 17.16 -0.41 -8.24
CA THR A 253 17.76 0.61 -9.10
C THR A 253 18.52 -0.04 -10.25
N SER A 254 19.09 0.76 -11.14
CA SER A 254 19.92 0.31 -12.26
C SER A 254 20.96 1.37 -12.59
N ASP A 255 21.82 1.10 -13.57
CA ASP A 255 22.75 2.07 -14.11
C ASP A 255 22.03 3.35 -14.58
N GLY A 256 22.59 4.50 -14.23
CA GLY A 256 22.03 5.80 -14.57
C GLY A 256 20.90 6.28 -13.65
N THR A 257 20.59 5.59 -12.56
CA THR A 257 19.74 6.13 -11.48
C THR A 257 20.47 7.29 -10.81
N ILE A 258 19.79 8.42 -10.57
CA ILE A 258 20.34 9.63 -9.93
C ILE A 258 19.71 9.78 -8.56
N ASP A 259 20.51 9.80 -7.52
CA ASP A 259 20.05 9.93 -6.14
C ASP A 259 19.58 11.35 -5.79
N GLY A 260 19.03 11.55 -4.60
CA GLY A 260 18.51 12.84 -4.14
C GLY A 260 19.57 13.96 -3.98
N GLN A 261 20.85 13.63 -4.09
CA GLN A 261 21.98 14.56 -4.04
C GLN A 261 22.63 14.77 -5.41
N GLY A 262 22.09 14.14 -6.48
CA GLY A 262 22.60 14.26 -7.85
C GLY A 262 23.73 13.28 -8.19
N ASN A 263 24.04 12.30 -7.32
CA ASN A 263 25.05 11.28 -7.61
C ASN A 263 24.43 10.19 -8.48
N ILE A 264 25.21 9.65 -9.41
CA ILE A 264 24.77 8.63 -10.35
C ILE A 264 25.18 7.25 -9.82
N ILE A 265 24.22 6.32 -9.79
CA ILE A 265 24.45 4.91 -9.48
C ILE A 265 24.90 4.21 -10.77
N GLY A 266 26.02 3.49 -10.71
CA GLY A 266 26.57 2.71 -11.81
C GLY A 266 27.02 3.56 -13.01
N ASP A 267 26.78 3.06 -14.23
CA ASP A 267 27.22 3.71 -15.47
C ASP A 267 26.17 4.71 -15.99
N ALA A 268 26.49 5.99 -15.98
CA ALA A 268 25.62 7.05 -16.49
C ALA A 268 25.32 6.94 -18.00
N SER A 269 26.19 6.29 -18.78
CA SER A 269 26.06 6.16 -20.23
C SER A 269 25.21 4.98 -20.67
N ALA A 270 24.96 4.02 -19.77
CA ALA A 270 24.24 2.79 -20.08
C ALA A 270 22.80 3.06 -20.55
N ASP A 271 22.40 2.37 -21.60
CA ASP A 271 21.03 2.35 -22.11
C ASP A 271 20.67 0.92 -22.51
N TYR A 272 19.86 0.29 -21.68
CA TYR A 272 19.46 -1.13 -21.85
C TYR A 272 18.09 -1.28 -22.52
N ARG A 273 17.50 -0.16 -22.99
CA ARG A 273 16.19 -0.18 -23.62
C ARG A 273 16.31 -0.77 -25.03
N GLU A 274 15.57 -1.85 -25.27
CA GLU A 274 15.52 -2.48 -26.58
C GLU A 274 15.00 -1.49 -27.64
N PRO A 275 15.64 -1.40 -28.82
CA PRO A 275 15.16 -0.54 -29.90
C PRO A 275 13.89 -1.08 -30.56
N GLY A 276 13.58 -2.35 -30.34
CA GLY A 276 12.52 -3.11 -30.98
C GLY A 276 12.94 -3.76 -32.28
N ASP A 277 12.22 -4.82 -32.67
CA ASP A 277 12.47 -5.57 -33.92
C ASP A 277 11.60 -5.00 -35.06
N PRO A 278 12.19 -4.31 -36.04
CA PRO A 278 11.44 -3.74 -37.15
C PRO A 278 10.84 -4.79 -38.09
N THR A 279 11.29 -6.04 -38.02
CA THR A 279 10.75 -7.14 -38.83
C THR A 279 9.54 -7.81 -38.17
N GLN A 280 9.30 -7.54 -36.88
CA GLN A 280 8.18 -8.07 -36.11
C GLN A 280 7.42 -6.93 -35.44
N PRO A 281 6.74 -6.07 -36.19
CA PRO A 281 5.91 -5.04 -35.60
C PRO A 281 4.78 -5.71 -34.83
N THR A 282 4.52 -5.20 -33.66
CA THR A 282 3.54 -5.79 -32.77
C THR A 282 2.63 -4.72 -32.19
N GLY A 283 1.37 -4.94 -32.27
CA GLY A 283 0.36 -4.04 -31.73
C GLY A 283 -0.18 -4.53 -30.39
N GLY A 284 0.59 -4.81 -29.35
CA GLY A 284 0.07 -5.06 -28.03
C GLY A 284 0.30 -6.45 -27.45
N ASP A 285 -0.61 -6.96 -26.67
CA ASP A 285 -0.51 -8.21 -25.92
C ASP A 285 -0.23 -9.42 -26.83
N PHE A 286 0.88 -10.12 -26.60
CA PHE A 286 1.46 -11.05 -27.56
C PHE A 286 1.45 -12.48 -27.09
N ASP A 287 0.33 -12.92 -26.63
CA ASP A 287 -0.01 -14.31 -26.80
C ASP A 287 -0.24 -14.57 -28.31
N LYS A 288 0.09 -15.75 -28.77
CA LYS A 288 0.08 -16.20 -30.18
C LYS A 288 -1.21 -15.89 -30.96
N GLU A 289 -2.16 -15.22 -30.34
CA GLU A 289 -3.53 -14.97 -30.77
C GLU A 289 -3.94 -13.49 -30.65
N ASP A 290 -3.04 -12.53 -30.95
CA ASP A 290 -3.49 -11.13 -31.02
C ASP A 290 -4.64 -11.03 -32.05
N PRO A 291 -5.89 -10.78 -31.60
CA PRO A 291 -7.06 -10.73 -32.50
C PRO A 291 -6.99 -9.58 -33.50
N ARG A 292 -6.05 -8.66 -33.35
CA ARG A 292 -5.85 -7.52 -34.26
C ARG A 292 -5.07 -7.91 -35.51
N GLY A 293 -4.29 -8.98 -35.50
CA GLY A 293 -3.65 -9.62 -36.63
C GLY A 293 -2.54 -8.84 -37.36
N LYS A 294 -2.58 -7.51 -37.42
CA LYS A 294 -1.59 -6.67 -38.10
C LYS A 294 -1.32 -5.40 -37.28
N PRO A 295 -0.06 -4.97 -37.19
CA PRO A 295 0.28 -3.73 -36.50
C PRO A 295 -0.38 -2.52 -37.18
N ARG A 296 -0.81 -1.56 -36.35
CA ARG A 296 -1.31 -0.27 -36.80
C ARG A 296 -0.17 0.74 -36.83
N GLN A 297 -0.35 1.79 -37.64
CA GLN A 297 0.61 2.89 -37.64
C GLN A 297 0.70 3.49 -36.23
N GLY A 298 1.93 3.56 -35.68
CA GLY A 298 2.21 4.05 -34.34
C GLY A 298 2.23 2.99 -33.24
N ASP A 299 1.93 1.74 -33.56
CA ASP A 299 2.15 0.63 -32.63
C ASP A 299 3.67 0.43 -32.36
N PRO A 300 4.05 0.08 -31.12
CA PRO A 300 5.47 -0.19 -30.83
C PRO A 300 5.97 -1.43 -31.59
N LEU A 301 7.28 -1.46 -31.86
CA LEU A 301 7.93 -2.66 -32.36
C LEU A 301 8.01 -3.71 -31.25
N ARG A 302 8.13 -4.98 -31.64
CA ARG A 302 8.32 -6.08 -30.67
C ARG A 302 9.53 -5.82 -29.79
N ASN A 303 9.36 -5.98 -28.49
CA ASN A 303 10.34 -5.70 -27.44
C ASN A 303 10.76 -4.22 -27.32
N GLN A 304 10.26 -3.31 -28.11
CA GLN A 304 10.63 -1.89 -28.01
C GLN A 304 10.45 -1.35 -26.60
N GLY A 305 11.48 -0.70 -26.07
CA GLY A 305 11.49 -0.10 -24.74
C GLY A 305 11.50 -1.09 -23.58
N ARG A 306 11.64 -2.40 -23.83
CA ARG A 306 11.87 -3.39 -22.75
C ARG A 306 13.32 -3.34 -22.28
N ILE A 307 13.53 -3.78 -21.06
CA ILE A 307 14.84 -3.93 -20.44
C ILE A 307 15.08 -5.44 -20.28
N LEU A 308 15.74 -6.06 -21.24
CA LEU A 308 15.94 -7.51 -21.28
C LEU A 308 17.28 -7.93 -20.70
N THR A 309 18.24 -7.00 -20.63
CA THR A 309 19.60 -7.19 -20.15
C THR A 309 20.03 -6.03 -19.26
N GLY A 310 21.26 -6.05 -18.78
CA GLY A 310 21.86 -4.94 -18.03
C GLY A 310 21.80 -5.14 -16.52
N ASN A 311 22.52 -4.27 -15.83
CA ASN A 311 22.71 -4.34 -14.39
C ASN A 311 21.43 -3.95 -13.62
N GLU A 312 21.15 -4.69 -12.58
CA GLU A 312 20.08 -4.42 -11.63
C GLU A 312 20.68 -4.38 -10.23
N TYR A 313 20.27 -3.41 -9.45
CA TYR A 313 20.77 -3.22 -8.10
C TYR A 313 19.64 -3.12 -7.08
N LEU A 314 19.96 -3.37 -5.81
CA LEU A 314 19.13 -3.01 -4.67
C LEU A 314 19.87 -1.91 -3.90
N THR A 315 19.23 -0.76 -3.74
CA THR A 315 19.84 0.42 -3.11
C THR A 315 19.06 0.85 -1.87
N VAL A 316 19.80 1.13 -0.80
CA VAL A 316 19.32 1.81 0.40
C VAL A 316 19.63 3.29 0.25
N PHE A 317 18.60 4.13 0.42
CA PHE A 317 18.71 5.58 0.40
C PHE A 317 18.44 6.16 1.78
N ASN A 318 19.17 7.19 2.15
CA ASN A 318 18.89 7.99 3.33
C ASN A 318 17.58 8.73 3.17
N GLY A 319 16.65 8.55 4.09
CA GLY A 319 15.31 9.11 4.00
C GLY A 319 15.27 10.64 3.97
N LEU A 320 16.14 11.29 4.75
CA LEU A 320 16.17 12.76 4.85
C LEU A 320 16.74 13.43 3.61
N THR A 321 17.73 12.81 2.97
CA THR A 321 18.52 13.45 1.90
C THR A 321 18.30 12.82 0.53
N GLY A 322 17.73 11.62 0.46
CA GLY A 322 17.65 10.83 -0.77
C GLY A 322 18.99 10.32 -1.28
N ALA A 323 20.10 10.48 -0.53
CA ALA A 323 21.42 10.02 -0.91
C ALA A 323 21.50 8.49 -0.90
N ALA A 324 22.13 7.87 -1.90
CA ALA A 324 22.41 6.46 -1.90
C ALA A 324 23.45 6.12 -0.81
N MET A 325 23.05 5.30 0.17
CA MET A 325 23.92 4.86 1.28
C MET A 325 24.67 3.58 0.92
N LYS A 326 23.96 2.63 0.32
CA LYS A 326 24.48 1.33 -0.07
C LYS A 326 23.77 0.80 -1.30
N THR A 327 24.54 0.29 -2.25
CA THR A 327 24.07 -0.40 -3.44
C THR A 327 24.73 -1.77 -3.51
N ILE A 328 23.93 -2.80 -3.75
CA ILE A 328 24.37 -4.18 -4.00
C ILE A 328 23.72 -4.69 -5.30
N ASP A 329 24.26 -5.74 -5.88
CA ASP A 329 23.59 -6.42 -7.01
C ASP A 329 22.22 -6.94 -6.57
N TYR A 330 21.25 -6.87 -7.47
CA TYR A 330 19.88 -7.31 -7.16
C TYR A 330 19.81 -8.82 -7.05
N ILE A 331 19.22 -9.31 -5.99
CA ILE A 331 18.99 -10.74 -5.73
C ILE A 331 17.48 -11.02 -5.75
N PRO A 332 17.01 -11.97 -6.56
CA PRO A 332 17.76 -12.78 -7.51
C PRO A 332 18.13 -12.01 -8.80
N GLU A 333 19.25 -12.34 -9.40
CA GLU A 333 19.59 -11.85 -10.74
C GLU A 333 18.49 -12.19 -11.76
N ARG A 334 18.38 -11.40 -12.84
CA ARG A 334 17.46 -11.68 -13.94
C ARG A 334 17.74 -13.05 -14.56
N GLY A 335 19.00 -13.42 -14.78
CA GLY A 335 19.42 -14.66 -15.42
C GLY A 335 18.83 -14.80 -16.81
N GLN A 336 18.51 -16.03 -17.21
CA GLN A 336 17.83 -16.31 -18.47
C GLN A 336 16.33 -16.02 -18.30
N LEU A 337 15.75 -15.27 -19.23
CA LEU A 337 14.33 -14.88 -19.15
C LEU A 337 13.40 -16.09 -19.22
N GLU A 338 13.78 -17.10 -19.96
CA GLU A 338 13.05 -18.36 -20.12
C GLU A 338 12.85 -19.09 -18.78
N ASP A 339 13.76 -18.95 -17.85
CA ASP A 339 13.63 -19.53 -16.50
C ASP A 339 12.44 -18.92 -15.71
N TRP A 340 11.96 -17.75 -16.17
CA TRP A 340 10.79 -17.06 -15.61
C TRP A 340 9.50 -17.35 -16.38
N GLY A 341 9.58 -18.10 -17.48
CA GLY A 341 8.42 -18.54 -18.26
C GLY A 341 8.12 -17.74 -19.53
N ASP A 342 8.93 -16.72 -19.87
CA ASP A 342 8.89 -16.02 -21.16
C ASP A 342 10.27 -15.44 -21.51
N ASN A 343 10.43 -14.95 -22.73
CA ASN A 343 11.68 -14.34 -23.22
C ASN A 343 11.56 -12.81 -23.42
N ARG A 344 10.61 -12.17 -22.75
CA ARG A 344 10.26 -10.75 -22.94
C ARG A 344 10.21 -9.95 -21.65
N ALA A 345 10.70 -10.53 -20.56
CA ALA A 345 10.66 -9.96 -19.21
C ALA A 345 9.23 -9.64 -18.69
N ASN A 346 8.18 -10.26 -19.27
CA ASN A 346 6.84 -10.09 -18.71
C ASN A 346 6.69 -10.80 -17.36
N ARG A 347 7.32 -11.96 -17.20
CA ARG A 347 7.26 -12.74 -15.95
C ARG A 347 8.39 -12.39 -14.98
N SER A 348 9.60 -12.10 -15.48
CA SER A 348 10.76 -11.75 -14.65
C SER A 348 10.65 -10.36 -14.02
N ASP A 349 9.98 -9.41 -14.68
CA ASP A 349 9.92 -8.01 -14.19
C ASP A 349 8.65 -7.72 -13.37
N ARG A 350 8.25 -8.68 -12.57
CA ARG A 350 7.14 -8.57 -11.63
C ARG A 350 7.68 -8.63 -10.22
N PHE A 351 7.76 -7.45 -9.60
CA PHE A 351 8.37 -7.26 -8.30
C PHE A 351 7.32 -7.01 -7.24
N LEU A 352 7.58 -7.50 -6.02
CA LEU A 352 6.87 -7.13 -4.80
C LEU A 352 7.91 -6.84 -3.72
N ALA A 353 7.49 -6.13 -2.69
CA ALA A 353 8.34 -5.80 -1.55
C ALA A 353 7.53 -5.80 -0.26
N ALA A 354 8.20 -6.06 0.86
CA ALA A 354 7.60 -5.99 2.18
C ALA A 354 8.65 -5.71 3.24
N VAL A 355 8.21 -5.19 4.39
CA VAL A 355 8.96 -5.13 5.65
C VAL A 355 8.45 -6.24 6.54
N ALA A 356 9.33 -7.09 7.07
CA ALA A 356 8.98 -8.23 7.90
C ALA A 356 9.91 -8.36 9.12
N TYR A 357 9.35 -8.69 10.27
CA TYR A 357 10.12 -8.96 11.50
C TYR A 357 10.49 -10.44 11.56
N LEU A 358 11.41 -10.86 10.68
CA LEU A 358 11.79 -12.26 10.47
C LEU A 358 12.54 -12.90 11.65
N ASP A 359 13.02 -12.11 12.59
CA ASP A 359 13.64 -12.59 13.83
C ASP A 359 12.84 -12.20 15.09
N GLY A 360 11.65 -11.65 14.89
CA GLY A 360 10.78 -11.18 15.97
C GLY A 360 11.28 -9.92 16.67
N GLY A 361 12.32 -9.26 16.16
CA GLY A 361 12.91 -8.06 16.78
C GLY A 361 13.22 -6.92 15.81
N HIS A 362 13.81 -7.24 14.66
CA HIS A 362 14.31 -6.24 13.72
C HIS A 362 13.56 -6.30 12.38
N PRO A 363 13.27 -5.13 11.76
CA PRO A 363 12.62 -5.08 10.46
C PRO A 363 13.62 -5.52 9.37
N SER A 364 13.23 -6.49 8.56
CA SER A 364 13.99 -6.99 7.42
C SER A 364 13.31 -6.57 6.13
N PRO A 365 13.99 -5.92 5.17
CA PRO A 365 13.47 -5.71 3.84
C PRO A 365 13.40 -7.03 3.07
N VAL A 366 12.26 -7.31 2.43
CA VAL A 366 12.04 -8.48 1.58
C VAL A 366 11.71 -8.01 0.18
N MET A 367 12.53 -8.44 -0.80
CA MET A 367 12.30 -8.19 -2.21
C MET A 367 11.90 -9.46 -2.92
N CYS A 368 10.86 -9.39 -3.75
CA CYS A 368 10.32 -10.54 -4.46
C CYS A 368 10.39 -10.31 -5.96
N ARG A 369 10.65 -11.39 -6.72
CA ARG A 369 10.66 -11.39 -8.17
C ARG A 369 9.89 -12.59 -8.70
N GLY A 370 8.93 -12.34 -9.60
CA GLY A 370 8.10 -13.37 -10.23
C GLY A 370 7.00 -13.91 -9.31
N TYR A 371 5.87 -14.28 -9.90
CA TYR A 371 4.75 -14.90 -9.16
C TYR A 371 3.80 -15.73 -10.05
N TYR A 372 3.89 -15.61 -11.37
CA TYR A 372 3.08 -16.42 -12.30
C TYR A 372 3.66 -17.80 -12.58
N THR A 373 4.99 -17.94 -12.43
CA THR A 373 5.76 -19.17 -12.68
C THR A 373 6.79 -19.30 -11.57
N ARG A 374 8.09 -19.11 -11.88
CA ARG A 374 9.13 -19.01 -10.85
C ARG A 374 8.82 -17.85 -9.91
N ALA A 375 8.93 -18.10 -8.62
CA ALA A 375 8.78 -17.11 -7.57
C ALA A 375 10.03 -17.14 -6.69
N VAL A 376 10.66 -15.96 -6.50
CA VAL A 376 11.84 -15.82 -5.65
C VAL A 376 11.61 -14.69 -4.67
N LEU A 377 11.87 -14.97 -3.39
CA LEU A 377 11.85 -14.00 -2.30
C LEU A 377 13.24 -13.93 -1.69
N ALA A 378 13.78 -12.73 -1.55
CA ALA A 378 15.08 -12.50 -0.92
C ALA A 378 14.90 -11.55 0.27
N ALA A 379 15.33 -11.96 1.44
CA ALA A 379 15.32 -11.16 2.66
C ALA A 379 16.71 -10.63 2.98
N PHE A 380 16.75 -9.44 3.54
CA PHE A 380 17.99 -8.76 3.90
C PHE A 380 17.88 -8.17 5.31
N ASP A 381 19.03 -7.77 5.85
CA ASP A 381 19.16 -7.00 7.09
C ASP A 381 19.97 -5.74 6.77
N TRP A 382 19.49 -4.59 7.24
CA TRP A 382 20.19 -3.31 7.17
C TRP A 382 20.67 -2.91 8.57
N ASN A 383 21.88 -2.44 8.69
CA ASN A 383 22.48 -2.04 9.97
C ASN A 383 23.09 -0.61 9.95
N GLY A 384 22.58 0.25 9.07
CA GLY A 384 23.08 1.62 8.85
C GLY A 384 24.33 1.70 7.96
N LYS A 385 24.92 0.56 7.58
CA LYS A 385 26.16 0.52 6.79
C LYS A 385 26.16 -0.57 5.72
N GLU A 386 25.67 -1.74 6.04
CA GLU A 386 25.68 -2.92 5.18
C GLU A 386 24.29 -3.49 5.01
N LEU A 387 23.91 -3.74 3.76
CA LEU A 387 22.73 -4.50 3.38
C LEU A 387 23.17 -5.94 3.16
N LYS A 388 22.85 -6.81 4.13
CA LYS A 388 23.28 -8.20 4.13
C LYS A 388 22.12 -9.13 3.81
N GLN A 389 22.31 -10.03 2.83
CA GLN A 389 21.34 -11.08 2.56
C GLN A 389 21.17 -12.00 3.79
N ARG A 390 19.92 -12.20 4.20
CA ARG A 390 19.52 -13.13 5.27
C ARG A 390 19.27 -14.53 4.68
N TRP A 391 18.37 -14.62 3.73
CA TRP A 391 18.05 -15.86 3.00
C TRP A 391 17.47 -15.56 1.63
N VAL A 392 17.42 -16.58 0.77
CA VAL A 392 16.70 -16.57 -0.51
C VAL A 392 15.84 -17.82 -0.60
N PHE A 393 14.56 -17.66 -0.87
CA PHE A 393 13.65 -18.71 -1.27
C PHE A 393 13.48 -18.67 -2.78
N ASP A 394 13.58 -19.82 -3.46
CA ASP A 394 13.37 -19.96 -4.89
C ASP A 394 12.51 -21.19 -5.18
N SER A 395 11.39 -21.00 -5.87
CA SER A 395 10.49 -22.08 -6.25
C SER A 395 11.11 -23.08 -7.24
N ASN A 396 12.21 -22.71 -7.94
CA ASN A 396 12.95 -23.63 -8.82
C ASN A 396 13.98 -24.48 -8.05
N THR A 397 14.18 -24.25 -6.75
CA THR A 397 15.01 -25.15 -5.94
C THR A 397 14.30 -26.50 -5.79
N PRO A 398 15.01 -27.65 -5.97
CA PRO A 398 14.41 -28.97 -5.78
C PRO A 398 13.71 -29.12 -4.43
N GLY A 399 12.42 -29.50 -4.45
CA GLY A 399 11.54 -29.58 -3.29
C GLY A 399 10.62 -28.38 -3.09
N ASN A 400 10.82 -27.28 -3.83
CA ASN A 400 9.99 -26.08 -3.75
C ASN A 400 9.01 -25.93 -4.94
N GLU A 401 8.92 -26.93 -5.83
CA GLU A 401 8.14 -26.83 -7.08
C GLU A 401 6.66 -26.52 -6.85
N ALA A 402 6.12 -26.93 -5.70
CA ALA A 402 4.73 -26.67 -5.33
C ALA A 402 4.41 -25.17 -5.10
N TYR A 403 5.42 -24.34 -4.99
CA TYR A 403 5.29 -22.89 -4.77
C TYR A 403 5.33 -22.08 -6.07
N ALA A 404 5.73 -22.69 -7.17
CA ALA A 404 5.74 -22.03 -8.48
C ALA A 404 4.31 -21.64 -8.90
N GLY A 405 4.15 -20.40 -9.37
CA GLY A 405 2.87 -19.88 -9.84
C GLY A 405 1.81 -19.64 -8.75
N GLN A 406 2.21 -19.57 -7.48
CA GLN A 406 1.29 -19.38 -6.36
C GLN A 406 1.22 -17.94 -5.84
N GLY A 407 2.10 -17.05 -6.30
CA GLY A 407 2.14 -15.66 -5.83
C GLY A 407 1.01 -14.80 -6.42
N ASN A 408 0.58 -13.78 -5.69
CA ASN A 408 -0.42 -12.79 -6.11
C ASN A 408 0.24 -11.48 -6.59
N HIS A 409 -0.58 -10.52 -7.02
CA HIS A 409 -0.12 -9.16 -7.32
C HIS A 409 0.24 -8.35 -6.07
N ASN A 410 -0.03 -8.86 -4.89
CA ASN A 410 0.40 -8.31 -3.61
C ASN A 410 0.70 -9.46 -2.63
N LEU A 411 1.31 -9.10 -1.51
CA LEU A 411 1.63 -10.04 -0.43
C LEU A 411 1.15 -9.47 0.91
N ARG A 412 1.18 -10.30 1.95
CA ARG A 412 0.93 -9.88 3.33
C ARG A 412 1.97 -10.51 4.24
N VAL A 413 2.26 -9.80 5.32
CA VAL A 413 3.25 -10.20 6.33
C VAL A 413 2.58 -10.24 7.70
N GLY A 414 2.97 -11.19 8.52
CA GLY A 414 2.56 -11.28 9.91
C GLY A 414 2.85 -12.63 10.53
N ASP A 415 3.08 -12.64 11.85
CA ASP A 415 3.20 -13.87 12.65
C ASP A 415 1.90 -14.67 12.53
N VAL A 416 1.92 -15.77 11.76
CA VAL A 416 0.74 -16.59 11.51
C VAL A 416 0.74 -17.88 12.29
N ASP A 417 1.89 -18.41 12.70
CA ASP A 417 2.01 -19.66 13.45
C ASP A 417 2.19 -19.46 14.96
N GLY A 418 2.52 -18.24 15.37
CA GLY A 418 2.60 -17.83 16.78
C GLY A 418 3.97 -18.02 17.40
N ASP A 419 5.04 -18.04 16.60
CA ASP A 419 6.42 -18.16 17.08
C ASP A 419 7.05 -16.79 17.43
N GLY A 420 6.36 -15.69 17.07
CA GLY A 420 6.79 -14.30 17.31
C GLY A 420 7.61 -13.71 16.20
N CYS A 421 7.78 -14.40 15.08
CA CYS A 421 8.39 -13.90 13.87
C CYS A 421 7.33 -13.75 12.75
N ASP A 422 7.61 -12.95 11.74
CA ASP A 422 6.66 -12.77 10.65
C ASP A 422 6.89 -13.78 9.52
N GLU A 423 5.81 -14.37 9.03
CA GLU A 423 5.75 -15.12 7.77
C GLU A 423 5.29 -14.23 6.62
N ILE A 424 5.57 -14.68 5.40
CA ILE A 424 5.18 -14.00 4.17
C ILE A 424 4.10 -14.80 3.45
N ILE A 425 2.88 -14.29 3.45
CA ILE A 425 1.77 -14.84 2.67
C ILE A 425 1.89 -14.32 1.24
N TYR A 426 2.37 -15.15 0.34
CA TYR A 426 2.70 -14.82 -1.04
C TYR A 426 1.61 -15.29 -2.02
N GLY A 427 0.36 -14.95 -1.76
CA GLY A 427 -0.79 -15.45 -2.52
C GLY A 427 -1.27 -16.79 -2.00
N SER A 428 -1.34 -17.79 -2.88
CA SER A 428 -1.79 -19.15 -2.57
C SER A 428 -0.77 -19.98 -1.79
N CYS A 429 0.34 -19.40 -1.37
CA CYS A 429 1.37 -20.05 -0.54
C CYS A 429 1.87 -19.13 0.57
N ALA A 430 2.61 -19.68 1.51
CA ALA A 430 3.31 -18.94 2.55
C ALA A 430 4.77 -19.41 2.67
N ILE A 431 5.64 -18.45 2.96
CA ILE A 431 7.05 -18.65 3.24
C ILE A 431 7.30 -18.30 4.70
N ASP A 432 7.93 -19.22 5.41
CA ASP A 432 8.27 -19.11 6.82
C ASP A 432 9.38 -18.05 7.03
N ASN A 433 9.44 -17.45 8.21
CA ASN A 433 10.44 -16.47 8.63
C ASN A 433 11.89 -16.87 8.33
N ASN A 434 12.16 -18.18 8.31
CA ASN A 434 13.49 -18.76 8.02
C ASN A 434 13.78 -18.97 6.54
N GLY A 435 12.89 -18.53 5.63
CA GLY A 435 13.05 -18.65 4.18
C GLY A 435 12.71 -20.02 3.61
N LYS A 436 12.05 -20.90 4.37
CA LYS A 436 11.52 -22.18 3.86
C LYS A 436 10.05 -22.04 3.50
N GLY A 437 9.58 -22.90 2.59
CA GLY A 437 8.16 -22.97 2.31
C GLY A 437 7.36 -23.47 3.51
N LEU A 438 6.36 -22.72 3.95
CA LEU A 438 5.47 -23.11 5.04
C LEU A 438 4.32 -24.00 4.53
N TYR A 439 3.62 -23.56 3.50
CA TYR A 439 2.61 -24.34 2.78
C TYR A 439 2.36 -23.79 1.37
N SER A 440 1.76 -24.64 0.52
CA SER A 440 1.17 -24.25 -0.76
C SER A 440 -0.22 -24.87 -0.89
N THR A 441 -1.21 -24.08 -1.31
CA THR A 441 -2.59 -24.55 -1.52
C THR A 441 -2.81 -25.14 -2.92
N GLY A 442 -1.94 -24.85 -3.87
CA GLY A 442 -2.07 -25.26 -5.26
C GLY A 442 -3.18 -24.56 -6.04
N MET A 443 -3.74 -23.45 -5.50
CA MET A 443 -4.83 -22.70 -6.16
C MET A 443 -4.33 -21.73 -7.23
N GLY A 444 -2.99 -21.54 -7.32
CA GLY A 444 -2.35 -20.71 -8.34
C GLY A 444 -2.40 -19.22 -8.01
N HIS A 445 -2.04 -18.43 -9.00
CA HIS A 445 -1.97 -16.98 -8.95
C HIS A 445 -3.33 -16.33 -8.67
N GLY A 446 -3.31 -15.16 -8.03
CA GLY A 446 -4.46 -14.31 -7.77
C GLY A 446 -4.11 -12.82 -7.70
N ASP A 447 -5.11 -11.96 -7.64
CA ASP A 447 -4.93 -10.51 -7.70
C ASP A 447 -4.90 -9.84 -6.33
N ALA A 448 -5.73 -10.29 -5.39
CA ALA A 448 -5.91 -9.61 -4.11
C ALA A 448 -5.93 -10.59 -2.95
N ILE A 449 -5.28 -10.19 -1.84
CA ILE A 449 -5.16 -11.02 -0.65
C ILE A 449 -5.26 -10.15 0.62
N HIS A 450 -5.93 -10.67 1.63
CA HIS A 450 -6.09 -10.04 2.94
C HIS A 450 -5.68 -11.02 4.03
N LEU A 451 -4.82 -10.56 4.93
CA LEU A 451 -4.37 -11.28 6.13
C LEU A 451 -4.75 -10.46 7.36
N THR A 452 -5.55 -11.01 8.26
CA THR A 452 -5.85 -10.38 9.55
C THR A 452 -6.42 -11.41 10.53
N LYS A 453 -6.72 -10.97 11.73
CA LYS A 453 -7.56 -11.68 12.68
C LYS A 453 -9.04 -11.51 12.27
N PHE A 454 -9.52 -12.29 11.32
CA PHE A 454 -10.91 -12.19 10.83
C PHE A 454 -11.93 -12.54 11.89
N SER A 455 -11.66 -13.57 12.64
CA SER A 455 -12.60 -14.09 13.63
C SER A 455 -12.15 -13.76 15.05
N PRO A 456 -12.99 -13.14 15.89
CA PRO A 456 -12.67 -12.90 17.30
C PRO A 456 -12.54 -14.20 18.11
N THR A 457 -13.06 -15.33 17.61
CA THR A 457 -13.12 -16.60 18.33
C THR A 457 -12.20 -17.69 17.77
N MET A 458 -11.79 -17.64 16.51
CA MET A 458 -10.83 -18.59 15.94
C MET A 458 -9.40 -18.28 16.47
N LYS A 459 -8.59 -19.32 16.64
CA LYS A 459 -7.16 -19.16 16.95
C LYS A 459 -6.43 -18.61 15.72
N GLY A 460 -5.37 -17.84 15.93
CA GLY A 460 -4.47 -17.33 14.87
C GLY A 460 -5.15 -16.35 13.91
N ARG A 461 -4.48 -16.09 12.79
CA ARG A 461 -4.94 -15.24 11.70
C ARG A 461 -5.55 -16.06 10.58
N GLN A 462 -6.30 -15.44 9.71
CA GLN A 462 -6.90 -16.05 8.53
C GLN A 462 -6.54 -15.22 7.29
N VAL A 463 -6.72 -15.86 6.12
CA VAL A 463 -6.48 -15.24 4.82
C VAL A 463 -7.77 -15.31 3.99
N TRP A 464 -8.16 -14.19 3.40
CA TRP A 464 -9.13 -14.13 2.31
C TRP A 464 -8.41 -13.78 1.01
N ASP A 465 -8.59 -14.59 -0.02
CA ASP A 465 -7.81 -14.57 -1.25
C ASP A 465 -8.69 -14.86 -2.46
N CYS A 466 -8.46 -14.16 -3.58
CA CYS A 466 -9.13 -14.44 -4.84
C CYS A 466 -8.14 -14.94 -5.90
N HIS A 467 -8.60 -15.86 -6.75
CA HIS A 467 -7.78 -16.63 -7.68
C HIS A 467 -8.17 -16.36 -9.13
N GLU A 468 -7.17 -16.23 -10.02
CA GLU A 468 -7.39 -16.16 -11.47
C GLU A 468 -7.82 -17.52 -12.04
N ASN A 469 -7.47 -18.61 -11.37
CA ASN A 469 -7.91 -19.93 -11.78
C ASN A 469 -9.43 -20.05 -11.67
N LYS A 470 -10.11 -20.15 -12.81
CA LYS A 470 -11.58 -20.24 -12.91
C LYS A 470 -12.23 -21.30 -12.04
N ARG A 471 -11.48 -22.35 -11.69
CA ARG A 471 -11.94 -23.43 -10.81
C ARG A 471 -12.06 -23.00 -9.36
N ASP A 472 -11.19 -22.07 -8.89
CA ASP A 472 -10.96 -21.89 -7.47
C ASP A 472 -11.69 -20.67 -6.86
N GLY A 473 -11.99 -19.63 -7.64
CA GLY A 473 -12.81 -18.49 -7.19
C GLY A 473 -12.17 -17.72 -6.06
N SER A 474 -12.75 -17.74 -4.85
CA SER A 474 -12.17 -17.10 -3.65
C SER A 474 -12.14 -18.09 -2.49
N SER A 475 -11.07 -18.02 -1.68
CA SER A 475 -10.86 -18.94 -0.56
C SER A 475 -10.64 -18.20 0.76
N PHE A 476 -11.26 -18.71 1.82
CA PHE A 476 -10.98 -18.34 3.20
C PHE A 476 -10.24 -19.48 3.88
N ARG A 477 -9.05 -19.20 4.42
CA ARG A 477 -8.16 -20.23 4.95
C ARG A 477 -7.49 -19.82 6.26
N ASP A 478 -7.08 -20.80 7.02
CA ASP A 478 -6.19 -20.65 8.17
C ASP A 478 -4.80 -20.21 7.67
N ALA A 479 -4.26 -19.15 8.25
CA ALA A 479 -3.04 -18.52 7.76
C ALA A 479 -1.77 -19.33 8.09
N ALA A 480 -1.77 -20.11 9.19
CA ALA A 480 -0.63 -20.91 9.61
C ALA A 480 -0.46 -22.18 8.79
N THR A 481 -1.57 -22.78 8.35
CA THR A 481 -1.57 -24.13 7.76
C THR A 481 -1.99 -24.17 6.29
N GLY A 482 -2.55 -23.08 5.76
CA GLY A 482 -3.15 -23.05 4.44
C GLY A 482 -4.47 -23.83 4.33
N LYS A 483 -4.98 -24.42 5.43
CA LYS A 483 -6.21 -25.19 5.43
C LYS A 483 -7.40 -24.32 5.04
N VAL A 484 -8.07 -24.67 3.95
CA VAL A 484 -9.27 -23.99 3.49
C VAL A 484 -10.42 -24.23 4.47
N LEU A 485 -11.00 -23.17 4.99
CA LEU A 485 -12.15 -23.17 5.90
C LEU A 485 -13.45 -23.17 5.11
N PHE A 486 -13.52 -22.32 4.07
CA PHE A 486 -14.55 -22.38 3.04
C PHE A 486 -14.03 -21.77 1.72
N GLN A 487 -14.71 -22.06 0.62
CA GLN A 487 -14.37 -21.59 -0.71
C GLN A 487 -15.62 -21.17 -1.48
N VAL A 488 -15.51 -20.08 -2.23
CA VAL A 488 -16.58 -19.58 -3.09
C VAL A 488 -16.18 -19.78 -4.53
N LYS A 489 -16.71 -20.80 -5.19
CA LYS A 489 -16.44 -21.11 -6.60
C LYS A 489 -17.08 -20.05 -7.50
N SER A 490 -16.38 -19.63 -8.54
CA SER A 490 -16.90 -18.61 -9.46
C SER A 490 -17.11 -19.11 -10.90
N GLY A 491 -16.22 -19.95 -11.41
CA GLY A 491 -16.20 -20.37 -12.81
C GLY A 491 -15.52 -19.36 -13.75
N THR A 492 -15.10 -18.20 -13.22
CA THR A 492 -14.38 -17.13 -13.93
C THR A 492 -13.14 -16.74 -13.14
N ASP A 493 -12.26 -15.98 -13.76
CA ASP A 493 -11.20 -15.24 -13.10
C ASP A 493 -11.81 -14.24 -12.10
N VAL A 494 -11.32 -14.25 -10.85
CA VAL A 494 -11.75 -13.34 -9.78
C VAL A 494 -10.66 -12.33 -9.51
N GLY A 495 -10.69 -11.22 -10.26
CA GLY A 495 -9.64 -10.21 -10.23
C GLY A 495 -9.65 -9.30 -9.00
N ARG A 496 -10.65 -9.38 -8.12
CA ARG A 496 -10.77 -8.49 -6.95
C ARG A 496 -11.49 -9.17 -5.79
N CYS A 497 -10.96 -8.97 -4.60
CA CYS A 497 -11.67 -9.29 -3.37
C CYS A 497 -11.37 -8.24 -2.29
N MET A 498 -12.21 -8.19 -1.27
CA MET A 498 -12.07 -7.29 -0.13
C MET A 498 -12.47 -8.00 1.15
N ALA A 499 -11.85 -7.58 2.24
CA ALA A 499 -12.23 -7.94 3.59
C ALA A 499 -12.16 -6.71 4.50
N ALA A 500 -13.25 -6.41 5.19
CA ALA A 500 -13.33 -5.30 6.13
C ALA A 500 -14.45 -5.54 7.14
N ASP A 501 -14.24 -5.10 8.39
CA ASP A 501 -15.28 -5.04 9.42
C ASP A 501 -16.19 -3.85 9.10
N ILE A 502 -17.37 -4.12 8.56
CA ILE A 502 -18.34 -3.11 8.06
C ILE A 502 -19.76 -3.33 8.61
N ASP A 503 -20.04 -4.47 9.22
CA ASP A 503 -21.37 -4.81 9.75
C ASP A 503 -21.31 -5.10 11.26
N PRO A 504 -21.76 -4.19 12.12
CA PRO A 504 -21.68 -4.36 13.57
C PRO A 504 -22.58 -5.47 14.12
N THR A 505 -23.44 -6.06 13.29
CA THR A 505 -24.34 -7.15 13.70
C THR A 505 -23.71 -8.53 13.52
N ASN A 506 -22.61 -8.63 12.78
CA ASN A 506 -21.86 -9.86 12.56
C ASN A 506 -20.50 -9.78 13.28
N PRO A 507 -20.14 -10.79 14.08
CA PRO A 507 -18.85 -10.82 14.75
C PRO A 507 -17.70 -11.08 13.77
N GLY A 508 -16.73 -10.16 13.70
CA GLY A 508 -15.54 -10.30 12.88
C GLY A 508 -15.63 -9.58 11.56
N VAL A 509 -14.77 -9.94 10.63
CA VAL A 509 -14.55 -9.23 9.37
C VAL A 509 -15.43 -9.82 8.27
N GLU A 510 -16.15 -8.98 7.55
CA GLU A 510 -16.90 -9.37 6.36
C GLU A 510 -15.98 -9.52 5.15
N MET A 511 -16.40 -10.38 4.21
CA MET A 511 -15.67 -10.75 3.01
C MET A 511 -16.55 -10.74 1.78
N TRP A 512 -16.04 -10.23 0.67
CA TRP A 512 -16.68 -10.31 -0.64
C TRP A 512 -15.64 -10.29 -1.76
N SER A 513 -16.07 -10.69 -2.95
CA SER A 513 -15.26 -10.62 -4.15
C SER A 513 -16.13 -10.30 -5.35
N TRP A 514 -15.53 -9.80 -6.41
CA TRP A 514 -16.23 -9.30 -7.59
C TRP A 514 -17.23 -10.31 -8.17
N GLU A 515 -16.87 -11.58 -8.23
CA GLU A 515 -17.69 -12.65 -8.83
C GLU A 515 -18.40 -13.53 -7.80
N SER A 516 -18.22 -13.30 -6.50
CA SER A 516 -18.68 -14.25 -5.46
C SER A 516 -20.12 -14.08 -5.01
N LYS A 517 -20.86 -13.12 -5.58
CA LYS A 517 -22.26 -12.82 -5.25
C LYS A 517 -22.56 -12.90 -3.76
N GLY A 518 -22.40 -11.79 -3.08
CA GLY A 518 -22.82 -11.57 -1.71
C GLY A 518 -21.69 -11.28 -0.73
N LEU A 519 -22.05 -10.46 0.25
CA LEU A 519 -21.27 -10.17 1.45
C LEU A 519 -21.37 -11.38 2.38
N ARG A 520 -20.24 -11.83 2.92
CA ARG A 520 -20.15 -13.03 3.75
C ARG A 520 -19.55 -12.72 5.11
N ASN A 521 -20.04 -13.43 6.11
CA ASN A 521 -19.43 -13.45 7.43
C ASN A 521 -18.30 -14.49 7.53
N ILE A 522 -17.64 -14.57 8.69
CA ILE A 522 -16.53 -15.49 8.98
C ILE A 522 -16.87 -16.99 8.88
N LYS A 523 -18.15 -17.36 8.78
CA LYS A 523 -18.61 -18.74 8.55
C LYS A 523 -18.84 -19.06 7.07
N GLY A 524 -18.72 -18.05 6.18
CA GLY A 524 -19.05 -18.17 4.77
C GLY A 524 -20.54 -18.01 4.44
N GLU A 525 -21.38 -17.70 5.44
CA GLU A 525 -22.80 -17.44 5.25
C GLU A 525 -22.99 -16.09 4.53
N VAL A 526 -23.88 -16.07 3.54
CA VAL A 526 -24.24 -14.82 2.84
C VAL A 526 -25.17 -14.02 3.74
N ILE A 527 -24.70 -12.84 4.17
CA ILE A 527 -25.46 -11.91 5.01
C ILE A 527 -26.13 -10.80 4.21
N ASN A 528 -25.60 -10.51 3.02
CA ASN A 528 -26.23 -9.65 2.03
C ASN A 528 -25.94 -10.21 0.62
N PRO A 529 -26.95 -10.63 -0.15
CA PRO A 529 -26.75 -11.16 -1.50
C PRO A 529 -26.44 -10.09 -2.55
N ASP A 530 -26.78 -8.83 -2.28
CA ASP A 530 -26.57 -7.69 -3.18
C ASP A 530 -25.33 -6.91 -2.77
N ILE A 531 -24.31 -6.97 -3.61
CA ILE A 531 -23.04 -6.24 -3.42
C ILE A 531 -22.74 -5.27 -4.57
N GLU A 532 -23.74 -4.90 -5.38
CA GLU A 532 -23.55 -4.01 -6.53
C GLU A 532 -22.98 -2.64 -6.11
N SER A 533 -23.35 -2.16 -4.92
CA SER A 533 -22.84 -0.89 -4.37
C SER A 533 -21.47 -0.99 -3.68
N PHE A 534 -20.90 -2.20 -3.55
CA PHE A 534 -19.65 -2.40 -2.82
C PHE A 534 -18.44 -2.25 -3.73
N SER A 535 -17.43 -1.54 -3.27
CA SER A 535 -16.12 -1.54 -3.93
C SER A 535 -15.24 -2.68 -3.42
N THR A 536 -14.25 -3.06 -4.22
CA THR A 536 -13.24 -4.06 -3.89
C THR A 536 -11.83 -3.51 -3.97
N ASN A 537 -11.66 -2.18 -3.84
CA ASN A 537 -10.36 -1.54 -4.00
C ASN A 537 -9.63 -1.36 -2.65
N MET A 538 -10.15 -0.51 -1.76
CA MET A 538 -9.52 -0.23 -0.46
C MET A 538 -10.57 -0.11 0.63
N ALA A 539 -10.20 -0.50 1.87
CA ALA A 539 -10.95 -0.21 3.07
C ALA A 539 -10.10 0.70 3.98
N VAL A 540 -10.71 1.78 4.47
CA VAL A 540 -10.03 2.85 5.21
C VAL A 540 -10.73 3.10 6.54
N TRP A 541 -10.04 3.74 7.48
CA TRP A 541 -10.63 4.35 8.66
C TRP A 541 -10.94 5.80 8.35
N TRP A 542 -12.21 6.19 8.29
CA TRP A 542 -12.60 7.50 7.81
C TRP A 542 -13.35 8.34 8.83
N ASP A 543 -14.45 7.85 9.40
CA ASP A 543 -15.38 8.68 10.17
C ASP A 543 -15.22 8.59 11.70
N GLY A 544 -14.18 7.88 12.14
CA GLY A 544 -13.78 7.81 13.55
C GLY A 544 -14.55 6.78 14.38
N ASP A 545 -15.44 5.99 13.79
CA ASP A 545 -16.01 4.83 14.46
C ASP A 545 -15.15 3.57 14.27
N LEU A 546 -15.57 2.41 14.71
CA LEU A 546 -14.81 1.17 14.66
C LEU A 546 -15.06 0.34 13.39
N LEU A 547 -15.93 0.81 12.49
CA LEU A 547 -16.18 0.18 11.21
C LEU A 547 -15.34 0.82 10.11
N ARG A 548 -15.11 0.06 9.05
CA ARG A 548 -14.32 0.53 7.92
C ARG A 548 -15.21 1.16 6.86
N GLU A 549 -14.69 2.17 6.19
CA GLU A 549 -15.26 2.73 4.97
C GLU A 549 -14.54 2.17 3.75
N LEU A 550 -15.22 2.21 2.60
CA LEU A 550 -14.71 1.73 1.32
C LEU A 550 -14.28 2.91 0.46
N LEU A 551 -13.03 2.87 -0.01
CA LEU A 551 -12.48 3.88 -0.92
C LEU A 551 -12.27 3.25 -2.29
N ASP A 552 -12.89 3.83 -3.32
CA ASP A 552 -12.63 3.51 -4.72
C ASP A 552 -12.72 4.76 -5.60
N LYS A 553 -11.80 4.87 -6.54
CA LYS A 553 -11.68 6.06 -7.39
C LYS A 553 -11.63 7.34 -6.52
N ASN A 554 -12.64 8.17 -6.62
CA ASN A 554 -12.75 9.44 -5.88
C ASN A 554 -13.87 9.44 -4.82
N VAL A 555 -14.36 8.27 -4.43
CA VAL A 555 -15.50 8.13 -3.50
C VAL A 555 -15.08 7.33 -2.29
N VAL A 556 -15.38 7.87 -1.11
CA VAL A 556 -15.44 7.13 0.16
C VAL A 556 -16.89 6.83 0.45
N SER A 557 -17.22 5.56 0.71
CA SER A 557 -18.57 5.10 1.02
C SER A 557 -18.59 4.25 2.29
N LYS A 558 -19.71 4.29 2.99
CA LYS A 558 -19.98 3.48 4.19
C LYS A 558 -21.12 2.52 3.96
N TYR A 559 -20.99 1.30 4.46
CA TYR A 559 -22.06 0.33 4.44
C TYR A 559 -23.14 0.69 5.45
N ASP A 560 -24.36 0.92 4.94
CA ASP A 560 -25.58 1.01 5.77
C ASP A 560 -26.14 -0.41 5.92
N TRP A 561 -25.74 -1.09 6.97
CA TRP A 561 -26.12 -2.47 7.23
C TRP A 561 -27.63 -2.69 7.41
N LYS A 562 -28.40 -1.64 7.78
CA LYS A 562 -29.86 -1.71 7.87
C LYS A 562 -30.52 -1.65 6.51
N ALA A 563 -29.96 -0.86 5.59
CA ALA A 563 -30.47 -0.72 4.23
C ALA A 563 -29.85 -1.74 3.27
N GLY A 564 -28.74 -2.40 3.64
CA GLY A 564 -28.04 -3.37 2.82
C GLY A 564 -27.24 -2.77 1.66
N VAL A 565 -26.90 -1.49 1.70
CA VAL A 565 -26.23 -0.79 0.59
C VAL A 565 -25.09 0.10 1.09
N CYS A 566 -24.06 0.31 0.25
CA CYS A 566 -23.03 1.30 0.50
C CYS A 566 -23.50 2.69 0.03
N LYS A 567 -23.33 3.69 0.90
CA LYS A 567 -23.72 5.09 0.64
C LYS A 567 -22.47 5.97 0.59
N PRO A 568 -22.35 6.88 -0.39
CA PRO A 568 -21.24 7.83 -0.42
C PRO A 568 -21.25 8.72 0.83
N LEU A 569 -20.09 8.85 1.48
CA LEU A 569 -19.81 9.81 2.54
C LEU A 569 -19.09 11.04 1.99
N ALA A 570 -18.11 10.81 1.11
CA ALA A 570 -17.32 11.87 0.52
C ALA A 570 -17.03 11.57 -0.95
N THR A 571 -17.02 12.62 -1.77
CA THR A 571 -16.62 12.56 -3.19
C THR A 571 -15.63 13.68 -3.47
N PHE A 572 -14.46 13.33 -4.03
CA PHE A 572 -13.39 14.26 -4.32
C PHE A 572 -13.33 14.60 -5.81
N THR A 573 -13.24 15.89 -6.11
CA THR A 573 -13.11 16.36 -7.50
C THR A 573 -11.64 16.48 -7.88
N GLY A 574 -11.25 15.87 -8.99
CA GLY A 574 -9.89 15.95 -9.52
C GLY A 574 -8.86 15.07 -8.79
N ALA A 575 -9.33 14.12 -7.99
CA ALA A 575 -8.50 13.10 -7.36
C ALA A 575 -9.11 11.71 -7.60
N ALA A 576 -8.26 10.70 -7.60
CA ALA A 576 -8.68 9.30 -7.66
C ALA A 576 -7.70 8.43 -6.89
N SER A 577 -8.20 7.39 -6.22
CA SER A 577 -7.36 6.37 -5.62
C SER A 577 -6.68 5.52 -6.70
N ASN A 578 -5.50 5.01 -6.39
CA ASN A 578 -4.86 3.99 -7.21
C ASN A 578 -5.53 2.61 -6.98
N SER A 579 -5.08 1.58 -7.69
CA SER A 579 -5.59 0.21 -7.51
C SER A 579 -4.99 -0.42 -6.27
N GLY A 580 -5.81 -0.78 -5.29
CA GLY A 580 -5.37 -1.44 -4.06
C GLY A 580 -4.75 -2.83 -4.25
N THR A 581 -5.00 -3.48 -5.40
CA THR A 581 -4.39 -4.78 -5.74
C THR A 581 -2.97 -4.67 -6.28
N LYS A 582 -2.58 -3.49 -6.73
CA LYS A 582 -1.26 -3.23 -7.34
C LYS A 582 -0.53 -2.09 -6.64
N ALA A 583 -1.05 -1.62 -5.51
CA ALA A 583 -0.41 -0.59 -4.71
C ALA A 583 0.87 -1.12 -4.08
N THR A 584 1.82 -0.23 -3.94
CA THR A 584 3.05 -0.49 -3.17
C THR A 584 2.67 -0.70 -1.70
N PRO A 585 3.28 -1.66 -1.01
CA PRO A 585 3.01 -1.93 0.40
C PRO A 585 3.29 -0.75 1.29
#